data_cd4bad0b28d676c589bc4bbb09b1a1d2
#
_entry.id   cd4bad0b28d676c589bc4bbb09b1a1d2
#
_cell.length_a   1.000
_cell.length_b   1.000
_cell.length_c   1.000
_cell.angle_alpha   90.00
_cell.angle_beta   90.00
_cell.angle_gamma   90.00
#
_symmetry.space_group_name_H-M   'P 1'
#
loop_
_entity.id
_entity.type
_entity.pdbx_description
1 polymer ?
#
loop_
_entity_poly.entity_id
_entity_poly.type
_entity_poly.pdbx_seq_one_letter_code
_entity_poly.pdbx_strand_id
1 'polypeptide(L)'
;QRQMCIRDSIKDIRTAERSFKTKYNRFTGDFDTLINFVLTDSLEFERKIVDEDDSVAMAQLKKSGRKNSEKVWVHVIDTIFTPKKLTAEQVRNLRYVPGTNNQTEFELEAGLVTTESKVVIPVVECRIPYKMFLDTVRFRQEVINLVDDQENNFSNYGGIKFGSMEKGNNEAGNWGDE
;
A
#
# COMPACT_ATOMS: atom_id res chain seq x y z
N GLN A 1 -15.38 -10.04 -10.79
CA GLN A 1 -15.46 -10.08 -9.32
C GLN A 1 -14.11 -10.45 -8.67
N ARG A 2 -13.39 -11.52 -9.10
CA ARG A 2 -12.05 -11.87 -8.56
C ARG A 2 -11.01 -10.78 -8.76
N GLN A 3 -10.94 -10.16 -9.94
CA GLN A 3 -10.00 -9.07 -10.20
C GLN A 3 -10.21 -7.87 -9.26
N MET A 4 -11.45 -7.58 -8.90
CA MET A 4 -11.81 -6.49 -7.99
C MET A 4 -11.27 -6.76 -6.58
N CYS A 5 -11.46 -7.97 -6.06
CA CYS A 5 -10.91 -8.35 -4.75
C CYS A 5 -9.37 -8.32 -4.72
N ILE A 6 -8.72 -8.70 -5.83
CA ILE A 6 -7.25 -8.68 -5.93
C ILE A 6 -6.73 -7.24 -6.01
N ARG A 7 -7.41 -6.36 -6.77
CA ARG A 7 -7.09 -4.93 -6.79
C ARG A 7 -7.21 -4.29 -5.41
N ASP A 8 -8.23 -4.65 -4.64
CA ASP A 8 -8.40 -4.14 -3.27
C ASP A 8 -7.26 -4.60 -2.37
N SER A 9 -6.87 -5.89 -2.45
CA SER A 9 -5.77 -6.42 -1.66
C SER A 9 -4.42 -5.78 -2.02
N ILE A 10 -4.14 -5.59 -3.30
CA ILE A 10 -2.89 -4.95 -3.73
C ILE A 10 -2.86 -3.46 -3.36
N LYS A 11 -4.02 -2.78 -3.32
CA LYS A 11 -4.14 -1.41 -2.78
C LYS A 11 -3.90 -1.36 -1.28
N ASP A 12 -4.35 -2.36 -0.52
CA ASP A 12 -4.05 -2.47 0.91
C ASP A 12 -2.54 -2.65 1.16
N ILE A 13 -1.86 -3.49 0.35
CA ILE A 13 -0.40 -3.64 0.39
C ILE A 13 0.30 -2.31 0.09
N ARG A 14 -0.13 -1.59 -0.95
CA ARG A 14 0.40 -0.26 -1.29
C ARG A 14 0.26 0.73 -0.12
N THR A 15 -0.89 0.72 0.53
CA THR A 15 -1.16 1.59 1.68
C THR A 15 -0.24 1.26 2.86
N ALA A 16 -0.04 -0.02 3.14
CA ALA A 16 0.89 -0.47 4.18
C ALA A 16 2.34 -0.06 3.88
N GLU A 17 2.80 -0.22 2.64
CA GLU A 17 4.13 0.17 2.19
C GLU A 17 4.37 1.68 2.26
N ARG A 18 3.39 2.49 1.88
CA ARG A 18 3.45 3.95 2.03
C ARG A 18 3.57 4.37 3.49
N SER A 19 2.86 3.70 4.38
CA SER A 19 2.94 3.96 5.82
C SER A 19 4.28 3.50 6.41
N PHE A 20 4.81 2.38 5.95
CA PHE A 20 6.14 1.90 6.30
C PHE A 20 7.22 2.91 5.87
N LYS A 21 7.13 3.41 4.63
CA LYS A 21 8.03 4.46 4.13
C LYS A 21 7.96 5.75 4.95
N THR A 22 6.76 6.16 5.37
CA THR A 22 6.59 7.36 6.20
C THR A 22 7.37 7.25 7.52
N LYS A 23 7.43 6.06 8.11
CA LYS A 23 8.13 5.83 9.38
C LYS A 23 9.62 5.57 9.19
N TYR A 24 9.99 4.76 8.23
CA TYR A 24 11.35 4.25 8.05
C TYR A 24 12.12 4.87 6.88
N ASN A 25 11.51 5.77 6.12
CA ASN A 25 12.06 6.42 4.91
C ASN A 25 12.53 5.41 3.83
N ARG A 26 11.99 4.21 3.84
CA ARG A 26 12.26 3.16 2.86
C ARG A 26 11.06 2.24 2.75
N PHE A 27 10.98 1.49 1.67
CA PHE A 27 10.04 0.38 1.52
C PHE A 27 10.64 -0.94 2.00
N THR A 28 9.80 -1.95 2.18
CA THR A 28 10.23 -3.32 2.47
C THR A 28 9.80 -4.27 1.35
N GLY A 29 10.70 -5.16 0.93
CA GLY A 29 10.39 -6.25 -0.02
C GLY A 29 9.98 -7.55 0.68
N ASP A 30 9.78 -7.50 2.00
CA ASP A 30 9.47 -8.67 2.81
C ASP A 30 8.10 -8.54 3.49
N PHE A 31 7.20 -9.47 3.17
CA PHE A 31 5.86 -9.50 3.75
C PHE A 31 5.83 -9.72 5.25
N ASP A 32 6.76 -10.51 5.81
CA ASP A 32 6.78 -10.75 7.25
C ASP A 32 7.10 -9.45 8.00
N THR A 33 8.05 -8.66 7.50
CA THR A 33 8.38 -7.35 8.03
C THR A 33 7.22 -6.38 7.89
N LEU A 34 6.55 -6.34 6.73
CA LEU A 34 5.41 -5.46 6.48
C LEU A 34 4.21 -5.80 7.37
N ILE A 35 3.86 -7.08 7.46
CA ILE A 35 2.75 -7.56 8.30
C ILE A 35 3.03 -7.27 9.78
N ASN A 36 4.25 -7.53 10.24
CA ASN A 36 4.65 -7.26 11.61
C ASN A 36 4.55 -5.75 11.93
N PHE A 37 5.02 -4.89 11.03
CA PHE A 37 4.86 -3.45 11.15
C PHE A 37 3.39 -3.05 11.32
N VAL A 38 2.49 -3.54 10.47
CA VAL A 38 1.06 -3.20 10.53
C VAL A 38 0.43 -3.67 11.84
N LEU A 39 0.80 -4.85 12.35
CA LEU A 39 0.19 -5.46 13.53
C LEU A 39 0.72 -4.89 14.86
N THR A 40 2.00 -4.51 14.92
CA THR A 40 2.67 -4.21 16.19
C THR A 40 3.09 -2.76 16.34
N ASP A 41 3.20 -2.04 15.24
CA ASP A 41 3.77 -0.71 15.24
C ASP A 41 2.72 0.40 15.42
N SER A 42 3.19 1.61 15.73
CA SER A 42 2.35 2.79 15.91
C SER A 42 2.93 3.97 15.13
N LEU A 43 2.04 4.81 14.60
CA LEU A 43 2.38 6.07 13.95
C LEU A 43 2.12 7.24 14.88
N GLU A 44 2.97 8.24 14.80
CA GLU A 44 2.82 9.49 15.52
C GLU A 44 1.96 10.46 14.70
N PHE A 45 0.91 10.95 15.32
CA PHE A 45 0.05 11.99 14.75
C PHE A 45 0.04 13.21 15.66
N GLU A 46 -0.04 14.39 15.07
CA GLU A 46 -0.33 15.60 15.81
C GLU A 46 -1.84 15.84 15.84
N ARG A 47 -2.42 15.95 17.05
CA ARG A 47 -3.80 16.31 17.27
C ARG A 47 -3.88 17.71 17.87
N LYS A 48 -4.81 18.55 17.37
CA LYS A 48 -5.12 19.82 18.03
C LYS A 48 -5.77 19.56 19.38
N ILE A 49 -5.32 20.27 20.40
CA ILE A 49 -5.84 20.16 21.79
C ILE A 49 -7.17 20.92 21.91
N VAL A 50 -7.26 22.07 21.23
CA VAL A 50 -8.38 22.99 21.28
C VAL A 50 -8.79 23.33 19.84
N ASP A 51 -10.10 23.44 19.62
CA ASP A 51 -10.63 23.90 18.35
C ASP A 51 -10.28 25.39 18.15
N GLU A 52 -9.83 25.75 16.95
CA GLU A 52 -9.42 27.13 16.63
C GLU A 52 -10.58 28.11 16.72
N ASP A 53 -11.80 27.64 16.57
CA ASP A 53 -13.03 28.44 16.68
C ASP A 53 -13.43 28.72 18.13
N ASP A 54 -12.88 27.97 19.12
CA ASP A 54 -13.11 28.25 20.53
C ASP A 54 -12.13 29.30 21.07
N SER A 55 -12.53 30.56 20.96
CA SER A 55 -11.72 31.70 21.36
C SER A 55 -11.38 31.72 22.89
N VAL A 56 -12.23 31.17 23.74
CA VAL A 56 -12.01 31.14 25.19
C VAL A 56 -10.95 30.09 25.52
N ALA A 57 -11.09 28.90 24.99
CA ALA A 57 -10.14 27.81 25.21
C ALA A 57 -8.78 28.14 24.57
N MET A 58 -8.75 28.80 23.40
CA MET A 58 -7.52 29.29 22.76
C MET A 58 -6.81 30.35 23.60
N ALA A 59 -7.55 31.26 24.22
CA ALA A 59 -6.96 32.27 25.10
C ALA A 59 -6.33 31.65 26.36
N GLN A 60 -6.97 30.62 26.94
CA GLN A 60 -6.43 29.87 28.08
C GLN A 60 -5.15 29.09 27.68
N LEU A 61 -5.17 28.45 26.49
CA LEU A 61 -4.01 27.72 25.97
C LEU A 61 -2.81 28.65 25.75
N LYS A 62 -3.03 29.83 25.14
CA LYS A 62 -2.01 30.87 24.96
C LYS A 62 -1.42 31.36 26.29
N LYS A 63 -2.26 31.54 27.33
CA LYS A 63 -1.80 31.91 28.67
C LYS A 63 -0.92 30.83 29.31
N SER A 64 -1.18 29.55 29.03
CA SER A 64 -0.37 28.44 29.54
C SER A 64 0.98 28.26 28.80
N GLY A 65 1.23 28.98 27.71
CA GLY A 65 2.43 28.86 26.88
C GLY A 65 2.58 27.53 26.13
N ARG A 66 1.52 26.74 26.07
CA ARG A 66 1.53 25.44 25.37
C ARG A 66 1.16 25.62 23.89
N LYS A 67 1.75 24.80 23.04
CA LYS A 67 1.34 24.68 21.63
C LYS A 67 -0.04 24.03 21.55
N ASN A 68 -0.86 24.43 20.56
CA ASN A 68 -2.15 23.79 20.29
C ASN A 68 -1.97 22.48 19.50
N SER A 69 -1.04 21.66 19.93
CA SER A 69 -0.85 20.33 19.35
C SER A 69 -0.28 19.39 20.39
N GLU A 70 -0.77 18.19 20.40
CA GLU A 70 -0.22 17.07 21.16
C GLU A 70 0.11 15.90 20.23
N LYS A 71 1.16 15.17 20.55
CA LYS A 71 1.55 13.98 19.85
C LYS A 71 0.77 12.79 20.36
N VAL A 72 0.05 12.11 19.48
CA VAL A 72 -0.74 10.92 19.80
C VAL A 72 -0.19 9.74 18.99
N TRP A 73 0.05 8.63 19.67
CA TRP A 73 0.46 7.39 19.04
C TRP A 73 -0.76 6.51 18.77
N VAL A 74 -0.95 6.11 17.51
CA VAL A 74 -2.07 5.27 17.11
C VAL A 74 -1.52 4.04 16.41
N HIS A 75 -2.07 2.87 16.71
CA HIS A 75 -1.66 1.64 16.06
C HIS A 75 -1.87 1.72 14.54
N VAL A 76 -0.89 1.22 13.80
CA VAL A 76 -0.89 1.27 12.33
C VAL A 76 -2.16 0.62 11.77
N ILE A 77 -2.52 -0.55 12.27
CA ILE A 77 -3.71 -1.30 11.82
C ILE A 77 -5.02 -0.51 11.96
N ASP A 78 -5.13 0.35 12.98
CA ASP A 78 -6.35 1.12 13.25
C ASP A 78 -6.46 2.38 12.38
N THR A 79 -5.37 2.77 11.73
CA THR A 79 -5.25 4.08 11.06
C THR A 79 -5.25 3.97 9.55
N ILE A 80 -4.40 3.08 9.00
CA ILE A 80 -4.06 3.13 7.57
C ILE A 80 -5.15 2.59 6.64
N PHE A 81 -6.04 1.73 7.14
CA PHE A 81 -7.08 1.10 6.33
C PHE A 81 -8.46 1.75 6.45
N THR A 82 -8.54 2.97 6.98
CA THR A 82 -9.82 3.69 7.12
C THR A 82 -10.38 4.10 5.74
N PRO A 83 -11.69 3.95 5.49
CA PRO A 83 -12.75 3.49 6.40
C PRO A 83 -12.88 1.97 6.55
N LYS A 84 -12.20 1.18 5.71
CA LYS A 84 -12.15 -0.28 5.75
C LYS A 84 -11.26 -0.71 6.91
N LYS A 85 -11.85 -1.33 7.94
CA LYS A 85 -11.06 -1.88 9.04
C LYS A 85 -10.66 -3.31 8.71
N LEU A 86 -9.36 -3.58 8.66
CA LEU A 86 -8.85 -4.95 8.51
C LEU A 86 -8.64 -5.58 9.89
N THR A 87 -9.01 -6.84 10.02
CA THR A 87 -8.69 -7.65 11.20
C THR A 87 -7.23 -8.10 11.15
N ALA A 88 -6.67 -8.47 12.32
CA ALA A 88 -5.31 -9.00 12.39
C ALA A 88 -5.11 -10.25 11.51
N GLU A 89 -6.13 -11.07 11.34
CA GLU A 89 -6.10 -12.24 10.45
C GLU A 89 -6.05 -11.82 8.98
N GLN A 90 -6.84 -10.84 8.59
CA GLN A 90 -6.81 -10.29 7.22
C GLN A 90 -5.46 -9.66 6.90
N VAL A 91 -4.83 -8.98 7.87
CA VAL A 91 -3.48 -8.42 7.71
C VAL A 91 -2.44 -9.52 7.55
N ARG A 92 -2.52 -10.61 8.32
CA ARG A 92 -1.61 -11.77 8.14
C ARG A 92 -1.75 -12.42 6.77
N ASN A 93 -2.94 -12.39 6.20
CA ASN A 93 -3.25 -12.96 4.89
C ASN A 93 -3.03 -11.98 3.71
N LEU A 94 -2.56 -10.75 3.96
CA LEU A 94 -2.30 -9.75 2.89
C LEU A 94 -1.32 -10.24 1.83
N ARG A 95 -0.40 -11.13 2.18
CA ARG A 95 0.56 -11.73 1.25
C ARG A 95 -0.10 -12.63 0.21
N TYR A 96 -1.24 -13.24 0.56
CA TYR A 96 -1.90 -14.21 -0.30
C TYR A 96 -2.90 -13.59 -1.25
N VAL A 97 -2.94 -14.11 -2.46
CA VAL A 97 -3.89 -13.69 -3.49
C VAL A 97 -5.29 -14.21 -3.14
N PRO A 98 -6.30 -13.33 -3.03
CA PRO A 98 -7.67 -13.75 -2.72
C PRO A 98 -8.22 -14.79 -3.70
N GLY A 99 -8.85 -15.83 -3.16
CA GLY A 99 -9.47 -16.90 -3.95
C GLY A 99 -8.51 -18.00 -4.42
N THR A 100 -7.27 -18.00 -3.97
CA THR A 100 -6.27 -19.05 -4.27
C THR A 100 -6.04 -20.02 -3.12
N ASN A 101 -6.90 -20.00 -2.08
CA ASN A 101 -6.76 -20.83 -0.86
C ASN A 101 -5.37 -20.72 -0.22
N ASN A 102 -4.78 -19.51 -0.21
CA ASN A 102 -3.44 -19.23 0.32
C ASN A 102 -2.30 -20.01 -0.38
N GLN A 103 -2.51 -20.43 -1.63
CA GLN A 103 -1.50 -21.14 -2.42
C GLN A 103 -0.63 -20.21 -3.27
N THR A 104 -1.12 -19.01 -3.53
CA THR A 104 -0.42 -18.02 -4.36
C THR A 104 -0.19 -16.75 -3.55
N GLU A 105 1.06 -16.28 -3.55
CA GLU A 105 1.46 -15.03 -2.92
C GLU A 105 1.68 -13.93 -3.98
N PHE A 106 1.50 -12.66 -3.57
CA PHE A 106 1.96 -11.54 -4.36
C PHE A 106 3.49 -11.51 -4.38
N GLU A 107 4.07 -11.09 -5.48
CA GLU A 107 5.49 -10.80 -5.56
C GLU A 107 5.72 -9.35 -5.09
N LEU A 108 6.53 -9.18 -4.03
CA LEU A 108 6.86 -7.88 -3.45
C LEU A 108 8.36 -7.68 -3.51
N GLU A 109 8.79 -6.59 -4.11
CA GLU A 109 10.19 -6.19 -4.20
C GLU A 109 10.35 -4.73 -3.80
N ALA A 110 11.43 -4.41 -3.10
CA ALA A 110 11.77 -3.04 -2.75
C ALA A 110 13.27 -2.78 -2.92
N GLY A 111 13.62 -1.55 -3.21
CA GLY A 111 15.00 -1.16 -3.43
C GLY A 111 15.21 0.35 -3.46
N LEU A 112 16.38 0.74 -3.94
CA LEU A 112 16.77 2.13 -4.13
C LEU A 112 17.14 2.34 -5.59
N VAL A 113 16.67 3.42 -6.16
CA VAL A 113 16.99 3.83 -7.54
C VAL A 113 17.60 5.22 -7.52
N THR A 114 18.66 5.40 -8.30
CA THR A 114 19.25 6.71 -8.51
C THR A 114 18.59 7.37 -9.72
N THR A 115 17.97 8.52 -9.50
CA THR A 115 17.35 9.31 -10.58
C THR A 115 18.39 9.96 -11.49
N GLU A 116 17.97 10.44 -12.65
CA GLU A 116 18.82 11.22 -13.56
C GLU A 116 19.44 12.44 -12.87
N SER A 117 18.75 13.02 -11.89
CA SER A 117 19.23 14.11 -11.04
C SER A 117 20.22 13.67 -9.96
N LYS A 118 20.68 12.41 -9.97
CA LYS A 118 21.59 11.80 -8.98
C LYS A 118 21.02 11.74 -7.55
N VAL A 119 19.70 11.80 -7.41
CA VAL A 119 19.02 11.63 -6.11
C VAL A 119 18.64 10.16 -5.96
N VAL A 120 18.98 9.57 -4.80
CA VAL A 120 18.59 8.21 -4.46
C VAL A 120 17.19 8.22 -3.83
N ILE A 121 16.27 7.47 -4.42
CA ILE A 121 14.90 7.34 -3.94
C ILE A 121 14.55 5.89 -3.65
N PRO A 122 13.76 5.63 -2.59
CA PRO A 122 13.24 4.29 -2.35
C PRO A 122 12.12 3.98 -3.36
N VAL A 123 12.13 2.76 -3.86
CA VAL A 123 11.12 2.24 -4.78
C VAL A 123 10.59 0.90 -4.28
N VAL A 124 9.38 0.57 -4.70
CA VAL A 124 8.71 -0.70 -4.40
C VAL A 124 7.92 -1.13 -5.62
N GLU A 125 7.83 -2.42 -5.86
CA GLU A 125 6.95 -3.03 -6.84
C GLU A 125 6.24 -4.23 -6.21
N CYS A 126 4.93 -4.27 -6.37
CA CYS A 126 4.13 -5.45 -6.02
C CYS A 126 3.35 -5.87 -7.25
N ARG A 127 3.41 -7.16 -7.59
CA ARG A 127 2.81 -7.67 -8.83
C ARG A 127 2.23 -9.07 -8.67
N ILE A 128 1.30 -9.39 -9.55
CA ILE A 128 0.73 -10.73 -9.72
C ILE A 128 0.32 -10.94 -11.18
N PRO A 129 0.85 -11.96 -11.89
CA PRO A 129 0.47 -12.26 -13.25
C PRO A 129 -0.98 -12.78 -13.35
N TYR A 130 -1.68 -12.43 -14.42
CA TYR A 130 -3.04 -12.92 -14.66
C TYR A 130 -3.16 -14.44 -14.63
N LYS A 131 -2.15 -15.15 -15.14
CA LYS A 131 -2.13 -16.64 -15.19
C LYS A 131 -2.13 -17.28 -13.79
N MET A 132 -1.73 -16.55 -12.73
CA MET A 132 -1.63 -17.10 -11.38
C MET A 132 -2.97 -17.13 -10.62
N PHE A 133 -3.96 -16.37 -11.07
CA PHE A 133 -5.25 -16.27 -10.37
C PHE A 133 -6.48 -16.41 -11.27
N LEU A 134 -6.31 -16.33 -12.58
CA LEU A 134 -7.40 -16.64 -13.53
C LEU A 134 -7.44 -18.14 -13.82
N ASP A 135 -8.62 -18.64 -14.10
CA ASP A 135 -8.82 -20.04 -14.47
C ASP A 135 -8.29 -20.29 -15.89
N THR A 136 -7.03 -20.74 -15.95
CA THR A 136 -6.34 -21.04 -17.22
C THR A 136 -6.75 -22.38 -17.85
N VAL A 137 -7.53 -23.20 -17.14
CA VAL A 137 -8.05 -24.45 -17.69
C VAL A 137 -9.32 -24.17 -18.48
N ARG A 138 -10.27 -23.45 -17.87
CA ARG A 138 -11.58 -23.15 -18.47
C ARG A 138 -11.52 -22.01 -19.49
N PHE A 139 -10.69 -20.99 -19.24
CA PHE A 139 -10.60 -19.75 -20.03
C PHE A 139 -9.20 -19.55 -20.61
N ARG A 140 -8.55 -20.63 -21.03
CA ARG A 140 -7.14 -20.58 -21.49
C ARG A 140 -6.91 -19.55 -22.57
N GLN A 141 -7.75 -19.56 -23.61
CA GLN A 141 -7.55 -18.67 -24.76
C GLN A 141 -7.81 -17.21 -24.40
N GLU A 142 -8.81 -16.95 -23.57
CA GLU A 142 -9.15 -15.61 -23.12
C GLU A 142 -8.03 -15.03 -22.24
N VAL A 143 -7.41 -15.85 -21.39
CA VAL A 143 -6.26 -15.43 -20.56
C VAL A 143 -5.04 -15.15 -21.42
N ILE A 144 -4.76 -16.00 -22.43
CA ILE A 144 -3.68 -15.77 -23.37
C ILE A 144 -3.90 -14.45 -24.13
N ASN A 145 -5.10 -14.25 -24.67
CA ASN A 145 -5.43 -13.03 -25.42
C ASN A 145 -5.32 -11.79 -24.52
N LEU A 146 -5.76 -11.87 -23.26
CA LEU A 146 -5.67 -10.77 -22.30
C LEU A 146 -4.22 -10.41 -22.00
N VAL A 147 -3.35 -11.41 -21.80
CA VAL A 147 -1.91 -11.19 -21.54
C VAL A 147 -1.25 -10.59 -22.78
N ASP A 148 -1.49 -11.17 -23.94
CA ASP A 148 -0.95 -10.69 -25.22
C ASP A 148 -1.37 -9.23 -25.51
N ASP A 149 -2.63 -8.91 -25.26
CA ASP A 149 -3.16 -7.57 -25.47
C ASP A 149 -2.46 -6.55 -24.56
N GLN A 150 -2.27 -6.89 -23.27
CA GLN A 150 -1.56 -6.03 -22.34
C GLN A 150 -0.08 -5.87 -22.71
N GLU A 151 0.62 -6.95 -22.98
CA GLU A 151 2.07 -6.93 -23.23
C GLU A 151 2.42 -6.36 -24.60
N ASN A 152 1.71 -6.73 -25.66
CA ASN A 152 2.05 -6.36 -27.03
C ASN A 152 1.36 -5.07 -27.52
N ASN A 153 0.09 -4.87 -27.18
CA ASN A 153 -0.65 -3.70 -27.67
C ASN A 153 -0.52 -2.47 -26.75
N PHE A 154 -0.41 -2.68 -25.43
CA PHE A 154 -0.33 -1.58 -24.47
C PHE A 154 1.05 -1.42 -23.81
N SER A 155 2.01 -2.32 -24.11
CA SER A 155 3.34 -2.36 -23.45
C SER A 155 3.24 -2.34 -21.93
N ASN A 156 2.21 -2.98 -21.38
CA ASN A 156 1.92 -3.08 -19.95
C ASN A 156 2.31 -4.47 -19.45
N TYR A 157 2.33 -4.59 -18.11
CA TYR A 157 2.53 -5.87 -17.48
C TYR A 157 1.29 -6.76 -17.63
N GLY A 158 1.47 -8.05 -18.01
CA GLY A 158 0.41 -9.06 -18.18
C GLY A 158 -0.17 -9.55 -16.84
N GLY A 159 -0.57 -8.64 -15.98
CA GLY A 159 -1.06 -8.87 -14.63
C GLY A 159 -1.49 -7.58 -13.94
N ILE A 160 -1.66 -7.65 -12.63
CA ILE A 160 -1.94 -6.49 -11.78
C ILE A 160 -0.65 -6.13 -11.03
N LYS A 161 -0.26 -4.86 -11.08
CA LYS A 161 0.91 -4.36 -10.34
C LYS A 161 0.76 -2.91 -9.90
N PHE A 162 1.51 -2.54 -8.86
CA PHE A 162 1.83 -1.14 -8.55
C PHE A 162 3.34 -0.96 -8.38
N GLY A 163 3.78 0.26 -8.56
CA GLY A 163 5.18 0.62 -8.40
C GLY A 163 6.06 0.22 -9.58
N SER A 164 7.34 0.42 -9.44
CA SER A 164 8.38 0.02 -10.40
C SER A 164 9.74 -0.01 -9.71
N MET A 165 10.53 -1.05 -10.01
CA MET A 165 11.91 -1.18 -9.55
C MET A 165 12.90 -0.42 -10.43
N GLU A 166 12.49 0.02 -11.62
CA GLU A 166 13.37 0.72 -12.57
C GLU A 166 13.40 2.22 -12.34
N LYS A 167 12.25 2.80 -11.98
CA LYS A 167 12.08 4.25 -11.78
C LYS A 167 11.02 4.56 -10.74
N GLY A 168 11.14 5.69 -10.08
CA GLY A 168 10.09 6.20 -9.20
C GLY A 168 8.85 6.59 -10.01
N ASN A 169 7.74 5.90 -9.78
CA ASN A 169 6.44 6.20 -10.38
C ASN A 169 5.37 6.53 -9.32
N ASN A 170 5.79 6.92 -8.12
CA ASN A 170 4.92 7.24 -6.99
C ASN A 170 3.95 6.11 -6.62
N GLU A 171 4.42 4.86 -6.72
CA GLU A 171 3.66 3.64 -6.45
C GLU A 171 2.35 3.56 -7.28
N ALA A 172 2.35 4.10 -8.51
CA ALA A 172 1.18 4.06 -9.39
C ALA A 172 0.82 2.62 -9.77
N GLY A 173 -0.48 2.35 -9.79
CA GLY A 173 -1.01 1.06 -10.23
C GLY A 173 -1.36 1.05 -11.72
N ASN A 174 -1.40 -0.14 -12.33
CA ASN A 174 -1.74 -0.32 -13.74
C ASN A 174 -3.25 -0.54 -13.99
N TRP A 175 -4.10 -0.20 -13.04
CA TRP A 175 -5.56 -0.43 -13.12
C TRP A 175 -6.41 0.79 -13.49
N GLY A 176 -5.82 1.93 -13.77
CA GLY A 176 -6.48 3.07 -14.42
C GLY A 176 -7.46 3.92 -13.61
N ASP A 177 -7.67 3.61 -12.33
CA ASP A 177 -8.61 4.33 -11.46
C ASP A 177 -7.86 5.04 -10.32
N GLU A 178 -7.29 6.18 -10.60
CA GLU A 178 -6.81 7.14 -9.58
C GLU A 178 -7.30 8.53 -9.85
#